data_3b68ad20d73f5142d82a4c3aa776bb55
#
_entry.id   3b68ad20d73f5142d82a4c3aa776bb55
#
_cell.length_a   1.000
_cell.length_b   1.000
_cell.length_c   1.000
_cell.angle_alpha   90.00
_cell.angle_beta   90.00
_cell.angle_gamma   90.00
#
_symmetry.space_group_name_H-M   'P 1'
#
loop_
_entity.id
_entity.type
_entity.pdbx_description
1 polymer ?
#
loop_
_entity_poly.entity_id
_entity_poly.type
_entity_poly.pdbx_seq_one_letter_code
_entity_poly.pdbx_strand_id
1 'polypeptide(L)'
;AKEIVERAVNLLDYFLEKYPHVERIGLTGQMHGIVYVDKEGNCVSPLYTWQDARGSICDGDQIPLTEEIRERCQIHAASGYGLVTHIYNIRHNLVQDSALSFCTIMDYFGMYLTGRKKPLVHVSNAASFGFFDSHKMCFEKEKLAEMGVDVNWLPDVCTGIEKLGTYRGRTVT
;
A
#
# COMPACT_ATOMS: atom_id res chain seq x y z
N ALA A 1 3.82 7.77 9.10
CA ALA A 1 2.45 7.25 9.03
C ALA A 1 1.61 7.68 10.23
N LYS A 2 2.07 7.48 11.48
CA LYS A 2 1.31 7.74 12.71
C LYS A 2 0.73 9.16 12.79
N GLU A 3 1.54 10.18 12.60
CA GLU A 3 1.08 11.59 12.65
C GLU A 3 0.00 11.90 11.60
N ILE A 4 0.11 11.33 10.39
CA ILE A 4 -0.90 11.50 9.34
C ILE A 4 -2.24 10.92 9.79
N VAL A 5 -2.22 9.71 10.34
CA VAL A 5 -3.44 9.04 10.84
C VAL A 5 -4.05 9.80 12.00
N GLU A 6 -3.26 10.25 12.98
CA GLU A 6 -3.75 11.03 14.13
C GLU A 6 -4.41 12.34 13.67
N ARG A 7 -3.79 13.06 12.74
CA ARG A 7 -4.37 14.30 12.19
C ARG A 7 -5.66 14.03 11.42
N ALA A 8 -5.68 12.96 10.61
CA ALA A 8 -6.86 12.57 9.85
C ALA A 8 -8.03 12.15 10.76
N VAL A 9 -7.76 11.39 11.83
CA VAL A 9 -8.76 11.03 12.84
C VAL A 9 -9.33 12.29 13.51
N ASN A 10 -8.48 13.19 13.99
CA ASN A 10 -8.92 14.43 14.66
C ASN A 10 -9.83 15.27 13.74
N LEU A 11 -9.46 15.38 12.47
CA LEU A 11 -10.25 16.11 11.49
C LEU A 11 -11.58 15.40 11.21
N LEU A 12 -11.55 14.08 11.03
CA LEU A 12 -12.75 13.27 10.82
C LEU A 12 -13.71 13.39 12.00
N ASP A 13 -13.20 13.27 13.22
CA ASP A 13 -14.00 13.38 14.45
C ASP A 13 -14.67 14.74 14.56
N TYR A 14 -13.93 15.82 14.29
CA TYR A 14 -14.50 17.16 14.25
C TYR A 14 -15.65 17.27 13.24
N PHE A 15 -15.52 16.70 12.03
CA PHE A 15 -16.59 16.72 11.04
C PHE A 15 -17.78 15.86 11.44
N LEU A 16 -17.56 14.70 12.03
CA LEU A 16 -18.64 13.82 12.48
C LEU A 16 -19.45 14.42 13.62
N GLU A 17 -18.82 15.21 14.50
CA GLU A 17 -19.53 15.98 15.53
C GLU A 17 -20.35 17.13 14.93
N LYS A 18 -19.78 17.83 13.95
CA LYS A 18 -20.45 18.95 13.27
C LYS A 18 -21.61 18.49 12.36
N TYR A 19 -21.47 17.29 11.78
CA TYR A 19 -22.46 16.73 10.84
C TYR A 19 -22.93 15.34 11.30
N PRO A 20 -23.77 15.25 12.34
CA PRO A 20 -24.15 13.99 12.97
C PRO A 20 -24.96 13.05 12.05
N HIS A 21 -25.54 13.57 10.97
CA HIS A 21 -26.36 12.80 10.01
C HIS A 21 -25.52 12.12 8.91
N VAL A 22 -24.19 12.27 8.90
CA VAL A 22 -23.33 11.53 7.99
C VAL A 22 -23.45 10.04 8.29
N GLU A 23 -23.72 9.24 7.27
CA GLU A 23 -23.89 7.79 7.38
C GLU A 23 -22.68 7.02 6.84
N ARG A 24 -21.92 7.63 5.93
CA ARG A 24 -20.80 6.98 5.23
C ARG A 24 -19.55 7.84 5.20
N ILE A 25 -18.42 7.18 5.28
CA ILE A 25 -17.09 7.75 5.17
C ILE A 25 -16.41 7.08 3.96
N GLY A 26 -16.17 7.85 2.92
CA GLY A 26 -15.40 7.41 1.76
C GLY A 26 -13.95 7.83 1.92
N LEU A 27 -13.02 6.92 1.61
CA LEU A 27 -11.59 7.18 1.70
C LEU A 27 -10.99 7.36 0.31
N THR A 28 -10.15 8.37 0.19
CA THR A 28 -9.30 8.60 -0.98
C THR A 28 -7.96 9.18 -0.52
N GLY A 29 -6.91 8.96 -1.26
CA GLY A 29 -5.60 9.44 -0.85
C GLY A 29 -4.52 9.22 -1.90
N GLN A 30 -3.29 9.35 -1.47
CA GLN A 30 -2.12 9.24 -2.33
C GLN A 30 -1.84 7.77 -2.70
N MET A 31 -1.72 7.51 -3.98
CA MET A 31 -1.35 6.21 -4.54
C MET A 31 0.18 6.02 -4.58
N HIS A 32 0.61 4.85 -5.00
CA HIS A 32 2.00 4.38 -5.21
C HIS A 32 2.79 4.09 -3.93
N GLY A 33 2.77 4.98 -2.94
CA GLY A 33 3.53 4.80 -1.70
C GLY A 33 2.98 3.67 -0.83
N ILE A 34 3.83 3.12 0.06
CA ILE A 34 3.47 2.03 0.95
C ILE A 34 3.85 2.28 2.40
N VAL A 35 3.12 1.62 3.29
CA VAL A 35 3.49 1.32 4.67
C VAL A 35 3.42 -0.18 4.88
N TYR A 36 4.28 -0.72 5.76
CA TYR A 36 4.21 -2.12 6.19
C TYR A 36 3.31 -2.27 7.41
N VAL A 37 2.60 -3.39 7.46
CA VAL A 37 1.71 -3.74 8.56
C VAL A 37 2.02 -5.12 9.12
N ASP A 38 1.86 -5.26 10.44
CA ASP A 38 2.02 -6.51 11.17
C ASP A 38 0.73 -7.37 11.17
N LYS A 39 0.76 -8.49 11.86
CA LYS A 39 -0.37 -9.42 11.97
C LYS A 39 -1.56 -8.85 12.76
N GLU A 40 -1.33 -7.86 13.60
CA GLU A 40 -2.35 -7.13 14.34
C GLU A 40 -2.95 -5.97 13.53
N GLY A 41 -2.40 -5.65 12.36
CA GLY A 41 -2.80 -4.54 11.51
C GLY A 41 -2.18 -3.20 11.93
N ASN A 42 -1.10 -3.20 12.72
CA ASN A 42 -0.39 -1.98 13.07
C ASN A 42 0.64 -1.63 12.01
N CYS A 43 0.83 -0.33 11.76
CA CYS A 43 1.92 0.15 10.92
C CYS A 43 3.26 0.00 11.63
N VAL A 44 4.19 -0.72 11.01
CA VAL A 44 5.52 -1.05 11.54
C VAL A 44 6.66 -0.43 10.74
N SER A 45 6.36 0.55 9.88
CA SER A 45 7.36 1.23 9.05
C SER A 45 7.12 2.74 8.95
N PRO A 46 8.11 3.52 8.48
CA PRO A 46 7.83 4.83 7.91
C PRO A 46 6.91 4.71 6.69
N LEU A 47 6.33 5.84 6.26
CA LEU A 47 5.65 5.93 4.98
C LEU A 47 6.71 6.13 3.87
N TYR A 48 6.79 5.19 2.95
CA TYR A 48 7.52 5.33 1.70
C TYR A 48 6.57 5.97 0.69
N THR A 49 6.91 7.13 0.17
CA THR A 49 6.02 7.88 -0.74
C THR A 49 6.35 7.60 -2.21
N TRP A 50 5.52 8.10 -3.11
CA TRP A 50 5.79 8.08 -4.55
C TRP A 50 7.07 8.82 -4.98
N GLN A 51 7.60 9.69 -4.12
CA GLN A 51 8.86 10.42 -4.33
C GLN A 51 10.09 9.61 -3.94
N ASP A 52 9.91 8.39 -3.45
CA ASP A 52 11.01 7.53 -3.08
C ASP A 52 11.84 7.15 -4.32
N ALA A 53 13.11 7.49 -4.31
CA ALA A 53 14.01 7.30 -5.43
C ALA A 53 14.84 6.01 -5.38
N ARG A 54 14.63 5.14 -4.37
CA ARG A 54 15.48 3.95 -4.16
C ARG A 54 15.53 3.00 -5.35
N GLY A 55 14.43 2.87 -6.10
CA GLY A 55 14.39 2.04 -7.30
C GLY A 55 15.27 2.53 -8.45
N SER A 56 15.74 3.79 -8.40
CA SER A 56 16.62 4.41 -9.38
C SER A 56 18.08 4.51 -8.90
N ILE A 57 18.40 4.03 -7.70
CA ILE A 57 19.76 4.05 -7.16
C ILE A 57 20.57 2.96 -7.87
N CYS A 58 21.77 3.34 -8.32
CA CYS A 58 22.78 2.39 -8.81
C CYS A 58 23.63 1.92 -7.64
N ASP A 59 23.64 0.62 -7.35
CA ASP A 59 24.51 0.01 -6.34
C ASP A 59 25.79 -0.48 -7.01
N GLY A 60 26.82 0.35 -6.99
CA GLY A 60 28.08 0.05 -7.66
C GLY A 60 27.91 -0.10 -9.17
N ASP A 61 28.33 -1.25 -9.71
CA ASP A 61 28.21 -1.56 -11.15
C ASP A 61 26.85 -2.14 -11.56
N GLN A 62 25.87 -2.20 -10.65
CA GLN A 62 24.56 -2.73 -10.94
C GLN A 62 23.68 -1.68 -11.62
N ILE A 63 22.83 -2.13 -12.55
CA ILE A 63 21.81 -1.27 -13.15
C ILE A 63 20.72 -0.93 -12.10
N PRO A 64 20.03 0.23 -12.24
CA PRO A 64 18.90 0.56 -11.37
C PRO A 64 17.84 -0.53 -11.34
N LEU A 65 17.21 -0.75 -10.17
CA LEU A 65 16.16 -1.77 -10.02
C LEU A 65 15.02 -1.59 -11.03
N THR A 66 14.64 -0.35 -11.35
CA THR A 66 13.61 -0.06 -12.37
C THR A 66 14.01 -0.55 -13.76
N GLU A 67 15.30 -0.52 -14.09
CA GLU A 67 15.82 -1.01 -15.36
C GLU A 67 15.89 -2.54 -15.36
N GLU A 68 16.37 -3.15 -14.27
CA GLU A 68 16.34 -4.61 -14.11
C GLU A 68 14.92 -5.17 -14.26
N ILE A 69 13.92 -4.54 -13.63
CA ILE A 69 12.50 -4.94 -13.77
C ILE A 69 12.06 -4.88 -15.24
N ARG A 70 12.42 -3.80 -15.93
CA ARG A 70 12.10 -3.65 -17.35
C ARG A 70 12.71 -4.74 -18.21
N GLU A 71 13.99 -5.07 -17.98
CA GLU A 71 14.71 -6.07 -18.77
C GLU A 71 14.23 -7.49 -18.50
N ARG A 72 14.04 -7.85 -17.22
CA ARG A 72 13.69 -9.23 -16.84
C ARG A 72 12.21 -9.52 -16.98
N CYS A 73 11.36 -8.59 -16.55
CA CYS A 73 9.90 -8.81 -16.46
C CYS A 73 9.11 -8.13 -17.59
N GLN A 74 9.76 -7.28 -18.41
CA GLN A 74 9.11 -6.49 -19.44
C GLN A 74 7.96 -5.62 -18.87
N ILE A 75 8.15 -5.11 -17.65
CA ILE A 75 7.23 -4.22 -16.95
C ILE A 75 7.83 -2.83 -16.90
N HIS A 76 7.02 -1.83 -17.24
CA HIS A 76 7.36 -0.43 -16.97
C HIS A 76 7.13 -0.13 -15.48
N ALA A 77 8.20 0.19 -14.76
CA ALA A 77 8.13 0.52 -13.34
C ALA A 77 8.82 1.86 -13.05
N ALA A 78 8.21 2.68 -12.20
CA ALA A 78 8.83 3.89 -11.67
C ALA A 78 9.35 3.66 -10.25
N SER A 79 10.41 4.38 -9.85
CA SER A 79 11.08 4.17 -8.56
C SER A 79 10.15 4.30 -7.35
N GLY A 80 9.17 5.20 -7.42
CA GLY A 80 8.18 5.41 -6.35
C GLY A 80 7.01 4.42 -6.32
N TYR A 81 6.98 3.41 -7.19
CA TYR A 81 5.95 2.38 -7.14
C TYR A 81 6.16 1.46 -5.94
N GLY A 82 5.07 1.12 -5.26
CA GLY A 82 5.12 0.37 -4.01
C GLY A 82 5.85 -0.95 -4.07
N LEU A 83 5.68 -1.72 -5.15
CA LEU A 83 6.39 -3.00 -5.33
C LEU A 83 7.86 -2.80 -5.71
N VAL A 84 8.23 -1.71 -6.37
CA VAL A 84 9.65 -1.36 -6.58
C VAL A 84 10.31 -1.05 -5.24
N THR A 85 9.64 -0.24 -4.39
CA THR A 85 10.09 0.03 -3.03
C THR A 85 10.21 -1.25 -2.21
N HIS A 86 9.22 -2.16 -2.30
CA HIS A 86 9.23 -3.42 -1.57
C HIS A 86 10.37 -4.34 -2.02
N ILE A 87 10.58 -4.52 -3.32
CA ILE A 87 11.69 -5.32 -3.87
C ILE A 87 13.04 -4.78 -3.38
N TYR A 88 13.23 -3.46 -3.44
CA TYR A 88 14.44 -2.84 -2.90
C TYR A 88 14.61 -3.15 -1.42
N ASN A 89 13.55 -2.97 -0.63
CA ASN A 89 13.61 -3.16 0.82
C ASN A 89 13.93 -4.60 1.23
N ILE A 90 13.36 -5.61 0.56
CA ILE A 90 13.68 -7.02 0.87
C ILE A 90 15.14 -7.34 0.53
N ARG A 91 15.66 -6.83 -0.59
CA ARG A 91 17.05 -7.05 -1.00
C ARG A 91 18.08 -6.44 -0.05
N HIS A 92 17.70 -5.31 0.57
CA HIS A 92 18.58 -4.57 1.49
C HIS A 92 18.27 -4.83 2.97
N ASN A 93 17.42 -5.82 3.29
CA ASN A 93 17.01 -6.15 4.67
C ASN A 93 16.43 -4.94 5.43
N LEU A 94 15.66 -4.10 4.75
CA LEU A 94 15.03 -2.90 5.31
C LEU A 94 13.57 -3.12 5.77
N VAL A 95 13.05 -4.33 5.58
CA VAL A 95 11.71 -4.70 6.03
C VAL A 95 11.79 -5.15 7.49
N GLN A 96 10.89 -4.66 8.33
CA GLN A 96 10.82 -5.07 9.73
C GLN A 96 10.38 -6.53 9.86
N ASP A 97 10.99 -7.30 10.76
CA ASP A 97 10.68 -8.72 10.97
C ASP A 97 9.22 -8.99 11.34
N SER A 98 8.55 -8.04 11.98
CA SER A 98 7.14 -8.13 12.35
C SER A 98 6.17 -7.84 11.19
N ALA A 99 6.65 -7.30 10.08
CA ALA A 99 5.81 -6.96 8.95
C ALA A 99 5.34 -8.21 8.21
N LEU A 100 4.10 -8.23 7.75
CA LEU A 100 3.50 -9.36 7.02
C LEU A 100 2.85 -8.95 5.70
N SER A 101 2.57 -7.66 5.51
CA SER A 101 1.96 -7.13 4.29
C SER A 101 2.26 -5.64 4.17
N PHE A 102 1.82 -5.04 3.08
CA PHE A 102 1.90 -3.60 2.87
C PHE A 102 0.62 -3.07 2.21
N CYS A 103 0.38 -1.78 2.34
CA CYS A 103 -0.72 -1.08 1.68
C CYS A 103 -0.40 0.41 1.54
N THR A 104 -1.27 1.18 0.87
CA THR A 104 -1.14 2.64 0.86
C THR A 104 -1.46 3.22 2.23
N ILE A 105 -1.07 4.47 2.47
CA ILE A 105 -1.44 5.18 3.71
C ILE A 105 -2.96 5.35 3.85
N MET A 106 -3.68 5.44 2.74
CA MET A 106 -5.14 5.54 2.71
C MET A 106 -5.79 4.21 3.14
N ASP A 107 -5.33 3.08 2.58
CA ASP A 107 -5.82 1.75 2.96
C ASP A 107 -5.51 1.46 4.44
N TYR A 108 -4.31 1.85 4.90
CA TYR A 108 -3.95 1.77 6.31
C TYR A 108 -4.87 2.62 7.20
N PHE A 109 -5.25 3.82 6.77
CA PHE A 109 -6.21 4.64 7.49
C PHE A 109 -7.58 3.95 7.60
N GLY A 110 -8.05 3.31 6.53
CA GLY A 110 -9.23 2.46 6.56
C GLY A 110 -9.13 1.30 7.56
N MET A 111 -7.98 0.62 7.60
CA MET A 111 -7.70 -0.42 8.60
C MET A 111 -7.77 0.13 10.02
N TYR A 112 -7.12 1.26 10.26
CA TYR A 112 -7.08 1.92 11.57
C TYR A 112 -8.48 2.27 12.07
N LEU A 113 -9.33 2.88 11.23
CA LEU A 113 -10.68 3.26 11.59
C LEU A 113 -11.59 2.07 11.91
N THR A 114 -11.38 0.94 11.24
CA THR A 114 -12.29 -0.20 11.28
C THR A 114 -11.77 -1.39 12.12
N GLY A 115 -10.51 -1.33 12.55
CA GLY A 115 -9.86 -2.43 13.26
C GLY A 115 -9.53 -3.64 12.38
N ARG A 116 -9.51 -3.46 11.05
CA ARG A 116 -9.09 -4.54 10.13
C ARG A 116 -7.61 -4.86 10.35
N LYS A 117 -7.28 -6.14 10.29
CA LYS A 117 -5.90 -6.61 10.47
C LYS A 117 -5.17 -6.88 9.15
N LYS A 118 -5.93 -7.09 8.07
CA LYS A 118 -5.37 -7.35 6.74
C LYS A 118 -5.79 -6.25 5.77
N PRO A 119 -4.87 -5.72 4.96
CA PRO A 119 -5.18 -4.71 3.96
C PRO A 119 -6.15 -5.23 2.90
N LEU A 120 -7.11 -4.40 2.52
CA LEU A 120 -7.94 -4.56 1.34
C LEU A 120 -7.76 -3.32 0.46
N VAL A 121 -7.22 -3.52 -0.72
CA VAL A 121 -6.82 -2.44 -1.62
C VAL A 121 -7.74 -2.44 -2.84
N HIS A 122 -8.28 -1.29 -3.20
CA HIS A 122 -9.03 -1.19 -4.45
C HIS A 122 -8.12 -1.39 -5.65
N VAL A 123 -8.62 -2.02 -6.71
CA VAL A 123 -7.87 -2.34 -7.93
C VAL A 123 -7.08 -1.15 -8.51
N SER A 124 -7.59 0.07 -8.43
CA SER A 124 -6.90 1.28 -8.89
C SER A 124 -5.62 1.58 -8.10
N ASN A 125 -5.62 1.33 -6.79
CA ASN A 125 -4.43 1.47 -5.94
C ASN A 125 -3.49 0.28 -6.12
N ALA A 126 -4.01 -0.95 -6.23
CA ALA A 126 -3.21 -2.13 -6.51
C ALA A 126 -2.41 -1.95 -7.81
N ALA A 127 -3.05 -1.44 -8.86
CA ALA A 127 -2.39 -1.13 -10.13
C ALA A 127 -1.25 -0.10 -9.97
N SER A 128 -1.39 0.83 -9.02
CA SER A 128 -0.38 1.86 -8.74
C SER A 128 0.88 1.34 -8.06
N PHE A 129 0.85 0.13 -7.51
CA PHE A 129 2.06 -0.50 -6.94
C PHE A 129 3.03 -1.03 -7.99
N GLY A 130 2.58 -1.20 -9.25
CA GLY A 130 3.30 -1.91 -10.30
C GLY A 130 3.01 -3.43 -10.26
N PHE A 131 3.53 -4.17 -11.24
CA PHE A 131 3.32 -5.62 -11.36
C PHE A 131 1.84 -6.04 -11.30
N PHE A 132 0.98 -5.25 -11.91
CA PHE A 132 -0.47 -5.46 -11.90
C PHE A 132 -1.02 -5.55 -13.33
N ASP A 133 -1.67 -6.66 -13.65
CA ASP A 133 -2.38 -6.85 -14.91
C ASP A 133 -3.78 -6.22 -14.80
N SER A 134 -3.99 -5.07 -15.43
CA SER A 134 -5.26 -4.34 -15.40
C SER A 134 -6.40 -5.05 -16.19
N HIS A 135 -6.08 -5.98 -17.09
CA HIS A 135 -7.09 -6.76 -17.78
C HIS A 135 -7.58 -7.93 -16.92
N LYS A 136 -6.67 -8.59 -16.22
CA LYS A 136 -6.99 -9.69 -15.30
C LYS A 136 -7.36 -9.21 -13.90
N MET A 137 -7.16 -7.91 -13.60
CA MET A 137 -7.39 -7.31 -12.29
C MET A 137 -6.65 -8.01 -11.15
N CYS A 138 -5.41 -8.42 -11.38
CA CYS A 138 -4.60 -9.13 -10.39
C CYS A 138 -3.10 -8.81 -10.53
N PHE A 139 -2.35 -9.06 -9.46
CA PHE A 139 -0.90 -8.97 -9.48
C PHE A 139 -0.27 -10.06 -10.36
N GLU A 140 0.79 -9.72 -11.07
CA GLU A 140 1.60 -10.63 -11.89
C GLU A 140 2.55 -11.44 -10.99
N LYS A 141 1.97 -12.41 -10.26
CA LYS A 141 2.63 -13.17 -9.19
C LYS A 141 3.88 -13.93 -9.65
N GLU A 142 3.89 -14.44 -10.87
CA GLU A 142 5.03 -15.15 -11.45
C GLU A 142 6.23 -14.20 -11.59
N LYS A 143 6.02 -13.02 -12.17
CA LYS A 143 7.07 -12.01 -12.32
C LYS A 143 7.55 -11.47 -10.97
N LEU A 144 6.65 -11.35 -9.98
CA LEU A 144 7.02 -10.97 -8.62
C LEU A 144 7.92 -12.04 -7.97
N ALA A 145 7.59 -13.32 -8.14
CA ALA A 145 8.42 -14.42 -7.66
C ALA A 145 9.81 -14.42 -8.32
N GLU A 146 9.91 -14.12 -9.62
CA GLU A 146 11.20 -13.95 -10.33
C GLU A 146 12.06 -12.82 -9.74
N MET A 147 11.42 -11.78 -9.18
CA MET A 147 12.09 -10.68 -8.49
C MET A 147 12.37 -10.96 -7.00
N GLY A 148 12.03 -12.18 -6.52
CA GLY A 148 12.25 -12.61 -5.14
C GLY A 148 11.18 -12.16 -4.15
N VAL A 149 10.00 -11.75 -4.61
CA VAL A 149 8.88 -11.36 -3.74
C VAL A 149 8.05 -12.59 -3.39
N ASP A 150 7.88 -12.85 -2.09
CA ASP A 150 6.86 -13.78 -1.62
C ASP A 150 5.46 -13.17 -1.82
N VAL A 151 4.63 -13.84 -2.61
CA VAL A 151 3.28 -13.38 -2.95
C VAL A 151 2.34 -13.28 -1.75
N ASN A 152 2.67 -13.89 -0.62
CA ASN A 152 1.91 -13.75 0.62
C ASN A 152 1.96 -12.34 1.22
N TRP A 153 2.92 -11.51 0.80
CA TRP A 153 3.00 -10.10 1.19
C TRP A 153 1.93 -9.23 0.55
N LEU A 154 1.36 -9.68 -0.58
CA LEU A 154 0.41 -8.89 -1.33
C LEU A 154 -0.89 -8.68 -0.54
N PRO A 155 -1.45 -7.44 -0.57
CA PRO A 155 -2.76 -7.17 0.00
C PRO A 155 -3.87 -7.90 -0.78
N ASP A 156 -5.02 -8.09 -0.15
CA ASP A 156 -6.23 -8.49 -0.86
C ASP A 156 -6.68 -7.36 -1.79
N VAL A 157 -7.25 -7.70 -2.95
CA VAL A 157 -7.71 -6.72 -3.95
C VAL A 157 -9.20 -6.81 -4.12
N CYS A 158 -9.88 -5.66 -4.15
CA CYS A 158 -11.29 -5.54 -4.51
C CYS A 158 -11.48 -4.66 -5.77
N THR A 159 -12.57 -4.91 -6.49
CA THR A 159 -12.91 -4.20 -7.75
C THR A 159 -14.03 -3.19 -7.60
N GLY A 160 -14.68 -3.16 -6.45
CA GLY A 160 -15.82 -2.29 -6.15
C GLY A 160 -15.64 -1.51 -4.86
N ILE A 161 -16.63 -0.67 -4.56
CA ILE A 161 -16.69 0.04 -3.28
C ILE A 161 -17.10 -0.95 -2.20
N GLU A 162 -16.12 -1.45 -1.46
CA GLU A 162 -16.31 -2.43 -0.41
C GLU A 162 -16.49 -1.77 0.95
N LYS A 163 -17.34 -2.37 1.77
CA LYS A 163 -17.46 -1.99 3.18
C LYS A 163 -16.26 -2.51 3.95
N LEU A 164 -15.39 -1.61 4.40
CA LEU A 164 -14.24 -1.96 5.24
C LEU A 164 -14.65 -2.30 6.67
N GLY A 165 -15.68 -1.64 7.17
CA GLY A 165 -16.18 -1.77 8.54
C GLY A 165 -16.99 -0.56 8.95
N THR A 166 -16.95 -0.22 10.25
CA THR A 166 -17.63 0.95 10.78
C THR A 166 -16.71 1.77 11.69
N TYR A 167 -16.87 3.08 11.68
CA TYR A 167 -16.24 4.00 12.59
C TYR A 167 -17.29 4.93 13.22
N ARG A 168 -17.39 4.95 14.57
CA ARG A 168 -18.42 5.72 15.31
C ARG A 168 -19.83 5.54 14.74
N GLY A 169 -20.19 4.30 14.34
CA GLY A 169 -21.50 3.96 13.78
C GLY A 169 -21.68 4.30 12.29
N ARG A 170 -20.70 4.86 11.60
CA ARG A 170 -20.74 5.17 10.17
C ARG A 170 -20.04 4.09 9.36
N THR A 171 -20.59 3.76 8.20
CA THR A 171 -19.94 2.82 7.28
C THR A 171 -18.68 3.45 6.68
N VAL A 172 -17.56 2.74 6.74
CA VAL A 172 -16.30 3.12 6.07
C VAL A 172 -16.14 2.28 4.80
N THR A 173 -15.86 2.97 3.68
CA THR A 173 -15.68 2.36 2.35
C THR A 173 -14.44 2.90 1.67
#